data_d7d4a02bd23c174ecd29dd7bfb32defe
#
_entry.id   d7d4a02bd23c174ecd29dd7bfb32defe
#
_cell.length_a   1.000
_cell.length_b   1.000
_cell.length_c   1.000
_cell.angle_alpha   90.00
_cell.angle_beta   90.00
_cell.angle_gamma   90.00
#
_symmetry.space_group_name_H-M   'P 1'
#
loop_
_entity.id
_entity.type
_entity.pdbx_description
1 polymer ?
#
loop_
_entity_poly.entity_id
_entity_poly.type
_entity_poly.pdbx_seq_one_letter_code
_entity_poly.pdbx_strand_id
1 'polypeptide(L)'
;MSIVSVKDLLHAGVHFGHQQRFWNPKMEQYIFDTRKQISIINLDMTQEHLNAAASKVEDICSKGNKVLFVGTKRSASKTVKEEASAIGLPYVNKRWLGGTLTNWKTIRGSIRRLQDIEEMISSGRIEKLIKKEAVEIQKEYTKLEASVGGIKDMKGLPDAIFVIDVKYEKIAVLEAKKMGIPVIALVDTNSDPDGIDMVIPGNDDAIRSIRLITKIIADSCARGLESSKGFSPKVDSESPVIQTIKKEQPVAAKPAVEEAVAAEPAVEETVAAEPVAAAEPSVNENDAEEKDIKKDEK
;
A
#
# COMPACT_ATOMS: atom_id res chain seq x y z
N MET A 1 -13.28 16.28 18.61
CA MET A 1 -12.87 16.99 17.37
C MET A 1 -12.57 15.96 16.31
N SER A 2 -12.96 16.18 15.05
CA SER A 2 -12.59 15.24 13.98
C SER A 2 -11.09 15.28 13.71
N ILE A 3 -10.48 14.11 13.56
CA ILE A 3 -9.03 13.95 13.33
C ILE A 3 -8.64 14.43 11.92
N VAL A 4 -9.59 14.38 10.98
CA VAL A 4 -9.40 14.75 9.58
C VAL A 4 -10.58 15.59 9.07
N SER A 5 -10.34 16.54 8.16
CA SER A 5 -11.40 17.29 7.51
C SER A 5 -11.89 16.59 6.23
N VAL A 6 -13.17 16.79 5.88
CA VAL A 6 -13.72 16.32 4.60
C VAL A 6 -12.95 16.88 3.39
N LYS A 7 -12.40 18.10 3.52
CA LYS A 7 -11.56 18.72 2.48
C LYS A 7 -10.27 17.95 2.25
N ASP A 8 -9.63 17.47 3.30
CA ASP A 8 -8.38 16.69 3.19
C ASP A 8 -8.66 15.33 2.54
N LEU A 9 -9.77 14.68 2.90
CA LEU A 9 -10.24 13.43 2.27
C LEU A 9 -10.51 13.64 0.77
N LEU A 10 -11.15 14.76 0.41
CA LEU A 10 -11.42 15.11 -0.97
C LEU A 10 -10.13 15.34 -1.77
N HIS A 11 -9.17 16.10 -1.22
CA HIS A 11 -7.88 16.37 -1.85
C HIS A 11 -7.02 15.12 -2.01
N ALA A 12 -7.11 14.19 -1.07
CA ALA A 12 -6.43 12.90 -1.18
C ALA A 12 -7.09 11.96 -2.21
N GLY A 13 -8.33 12.27 -2.66
CA GLY A 13 -9.08 11.46 -3.61
C GLY A 13 -9.70 10.20 -3.01
N VAL A 14 -10.04 10.23 -1.72
CA VAL A 14 -10.66 9.12 -0.98
C VAL A 14 -12.06 8.79 -1.51
N HIS A 15 -12.75 9.79 -2.08
CA HIS A 15 -14.11 9.68 -2.60
C HIS A 15 -14.23 8.88 -3.90
N PHE A 16 -13.14 8.62 -4.62
CA PHE A 16 -13.19 7.82 -5.83
C PHE A 16 -13.25 6.34 -5.50
N GLY A 17 -14.32 5.69 -5.94
CA GLY A 17 -14.43 4.23 -5.93
C GLY A 17 -14.11 3.62 -7.29
N HIS A 18 -14.43 2.37 -7.46
CA HIS A 18 -14.27 1.61 -8.69
C HIS A 18 -15.41 1.87 -9.70
N GLN A 19 -15.24 1.36 -10.91
CA GLN A 19 -16.29 1.40 -11.94
C GLN A 19 -17.54 0.65 -11.45
N GLN A 20 -18.71 1.21 -11.72
CA GLN A 20 -20.02 0.67 -11.31
C GLN A 20 -20.21 -0.81 -11.65
N ARG A 21 -19.67 -1.30 -12.77
CA ARG A 21 -19.75 -2.72 -13.16
C ARG A 21 -19.06 -3.70 -12.20
N PHE A 22 -18.17 -3.20 -11.34
CA PHE A 22 -17.39 -4.00 -10.39
C PHE A 22 -17.82 -3.80 -8.94
N TRP A 23 -18.80 -2.93 -8.68
CA TRP A 23 -19.22 -2.61 -7.34
C TRP A 23 -19.86 -3.81 -6.63
N ASN A 24 -19.79 -3.82 -5.31
CA ASN A 24 -20.48 -4.79 -4.49
C ASN A 24 -21.78 -4.15 -3.97
N PRO A 25 -22.97 -4.80 -4.14
CA PRO A 25 -24.23 -4.28 -3.63
C PRO A 25 -24.23 -3.98 -2.12
N LYS A 26 -23.46 -4.72 -1.32
CA LYS A 26 -23.33 -4.47 0.13
C LYS A 26 -22.64 -3.13 0.48
N MET A 27 -21.95 -2.52 -0.49
CA MET A 27 -21.33 -1.21 -0.35
C MET A 27 -22.28 -0.06 -0.70
N GLU A 28 -23.52 -0.33 -1.12
CA GLU A 28 -24.51 0.68 -1.53
C GLU A 28 -24.68 1.79 -0.49
N GLN A 29 -24.76 1.43 0.78
CA GLN A 29 -24.93 2.36 1.88
C GLN A 29 -23.79 3.39 2.01
N TYR A 30 -22.59 3.10 1.50
CA TYR A 30 -21.40 3.97 1.54
C TYR A 30 -21.21 4.78 0.26
N ILE A 31 -22.03 4.55 -0.77
CA ILE A 31 -21.96 5.24 -2.06
C ILE A 31 -22.87 6.47 -2.03
N PHE A 32 -22.31 7.62 -2.34
CA PHE A 32 -23.06 8.89 -2.44
C PHE A 32 -23.74 9.05 -3.80
N ASP A 33 -23.00 8.81 -4.89
CA ASP A 33 -23.46 9.02 -6.27
C ASP A 33 -22.62 8.19 -7.26
N THR A 34 -23.03 8.15 -8.50
CA THR A 34 -22.25 7.56 -9.59
C THR A 34 -22.07 8.58 -10.71
N ARG A 35 -20.81 8.94 -11.01
CA ARG A 35 -20.48 9.88 -12.11
C ARG A 35 -19.54 9.23 -13.11
N LYS A 36 -19.86 9.33 -14.40
CA LYS A 36 -19.07 8.75 -15.49
C LYS A 36 -18.75 7.27 -15.26
N GLN A 37 -19.74 6.51 -14.78
CA GLN A 37 -19.62 5.08 -14.45
C GLN A 37 -18.61 4.77 -13.32
N ILE A 38 -18.21 5.76 -12.52
CA ILE A 38 -17.38 5.59 -11.33
C ILE A 38 -18.25 5.89 -10.11
N SER A 39 -18.25 4.97 -9.14
CA SER A 39 -18.93 5.16 -7.87
C SER A 39 -18.21 6.21 -7.03
N ILE A 40 -18.95 7.10 -6.39
CA ILE A 40 -18.42 8.12 -5.49
C ILE A 40 -18.79 7.76 -4.06
N ILE A 41 -17.79 7.63 -3.21
CA ILE A 41 -17.94 7.28 -1.80
C ILE A 41 -18.36 8.50 -1.00
N ASN A 42 -19.26 8.32 -0.03
CA ASN A 42 -19.69 9.36 0.89
C ASN A 42 -18.59 9.68 1.91
N LEU A 43 -18.00 10.88 1.77
CA LEU A 43 -16.90 11.32 2.63
C LEU A 43 -17.31 11.64 4.07
N ASP A 44 -18.56 12.02 4.32
CA ASP A 44 -19.04 12.26 5.68
C ASP A 44 -19.04 10.95 6.47
N MET A 45 -19.56 9.87 5.87
CA MET A 45 -19.49 8.54 6.46
C MET A 45 -18.04 8.06 6.61
N THR A 46 -17.17 8.32 5.61
CA THR A 46 -15.74 7.97 5.71
C THR A 46 -15.11 8.66 6.91
N GLN A 47 -15.39 9.96 7.12
CA GLN A 47 -14.85 10.73 8.25
C GLN A 47 -15.32 10.15 9.59
N GLU A 48 -16.61 9.83 9.71
CA GLU A 48 -17.19 9.26 10.93
C GLU A 48 -16.57 7.89 11.27
N HIS A 49 -16.54 6.99 10.29
CA HIS A 49 -15.98 5.65 10.43
C HIS A 49 -14.46 5.69 10.71
N LEU A 50 -13.73 6.60 10.05
CA LEU A 50 -12.29 6.76 10.30
C LEU A 50 -12.01 7.29 11.71
N ASN A 51 -12.80 8.24 12.22
CA ASN A 51 -12.68 8.72 13.58
C ASN A 51 -12.96 7.62 14.61
N ALA A 52 -14.00 6.80 14.36
CA ALA A 52 -14.33 5.67 15.22
C ALA A 52 -13.22 4.61 15.22
N ALA A 53 -12.67 4.29 14.03
CA ALA A 53 -11.55 3.37 13.87
C ALA A 53 -10.30 3.88 14.58
N ALA A 54 -9.96 5.15 14.41
CA ALA A 54 -8.83 5.81 15.07
C ALA A 54 -8.92 5.73 16.60
N SER A 55 -10.09 6.05 17.17
CA SER A 55 -10.32 5.93 18.62
C SER A 55 -10.18 4.49 19.11
N LYS A 56 -10.71 3.52 18.36
CA LYS A 56 -10.62 2.11 18.73
C LYS A 56 -9.17 1.59 18.70
N VAL A 57 -8.40 1.99 17.70
CA VAL A 57 -6.98 1.62 17.57
C VAL A 57 -6.16 2.25 18.70
N GLU A 58 -6.43 3.51 19.05
CA GLU A 58 -5.82 4.21 20.19
C GLU A 58 -6.09 3.47 21.50
N ASP A 59 -7.34 3.04 21.73
CA ASP A 59 -7.72 2.23 22.91
C ASP A 59 -7.01 0.87 22.96
N ILE A 60 -6.81 0.21 21.81
CA ILE A 60 -6.08 -1.06 21.73
C ILE A 60 -4.61 -0.83 22.11
N CYS A 61 -3.97 0.17 21.50
CA CYS A 61 -2.56 0.47 21.73
C CYS A 61 -2.28 1.00 23.14
N SER A 62 -3.23 1.76 23.75
CA SER A 62 -3.10 2.25 25.13
C SER A 62 -3.01 1.15 26.17
N LYS A 63 -3.55 -0.03 25.88
CA LYS A 63 -3.45 -1.24 26.71
C LYS A 63 -2.15 -2.02 26.49
N GLY A 64 -1.22 -1.51 25.65
CA GLY A 64 0.02 -2.18 25.29
C GLY A 64 -0.15 -3.26 24.22
N ASN A 65 -1.32 -3.36 23.59
CA ASN A 65 -1.66 -4.32 22.56
C ASN A 65 -1.09 -3.87 21.19
N LYS A 66 -0.89 -4.83 20.27
CA LYS A 66 -0.25 -4.58 19.00
C LYS A 66 -1.24 -4.69 17.83
N VAL A 67 -1.18 -3.72 16.95
CA VAL A 67 -1.92 -3.71 15.69
C VAL A 67 -0.98 -4.13 14.55
N LEU A 68 -1.39 -5.11 13.75
CA LEU A 68 -0.65 -5.57 12.57
C LEU A 68 -1.17 -4.83 11.33
N PHE A 69 -0.27 -4.13 10.63
CA PHE A 69 -0.58 -3.45 9.39
C PHE A 69 -0.42 -4.39 8.20
N VAL A 70 -1.45 -4.51 7.36
CA VAL A 70 -1.46 -5.42 6.21
C VAL A 70 -1.81 -4.65 4.94
N GLY A 71 -0.94 -4.72 3.96
CA GLY A 71 -1.18 -4.10 2.65
C GLY A 71 -0.12 -4.53 1.65
N THR A 72 -0.40 -5.62 0.92
CA THR A 72 0.53 -6.20 -0.04
C THR A 72 0.34 -5.66 -1.45
N LYS A 73 -0.75 -4.90 -1.69
CA LYS A 73 -1.01 -4.20 -2.94
C LYS A 73 0.14 -3.21 -3.24
N ARG A 74 0.54 -3.12 -4.50
CA ARG A 74 1.67 -2.27 -4.94
C ARG A 74 1.54 -0.81 -4.49
N SER A 75 0.32 -0.25 -4.50
CA SER A 75 0.03 1.12 -4.05
C SER A 75 0.18 1.29 -2.53
N ALA A 76 -0.09 0.24 -1.74
CA ALA A 76 -0.06 0.26 -0.28
C ALA A 76 1.29 -0.15 0.33
N SER A 77 2.01 -1.05 -0.33
CA SER A 77 3.21 -1.74 0.19
C SER A 77 4.27 -0.80 0.78
N LYS A 78 4.54 0.31 0.11
CA LYS A 78 5.55 1.29 0.56
C LYS A 78 5.05 2.07 1.77
N THR A 79 3.84 2.58 1.71
CA THR A 79 3.20 3.37 2.77
C THR A 79 3.05 2.56 4.06
N VAL A 80 2.57 1.32 3.95
CA VAL A 80 2.43 0.41 5.11
C VAL A 80 3.77 0.19 5.80
N LYS A 81 4.84 -0.05 5.03
CA LYS A 81 6.18 -0.22 5.61
C LYS A 81 6.66 1.06 6.31
N GLU A 82 6.54 2.21 5.65
CA GLU A 82 7.02 3.50 6.19
C GLU A 82 6.29 3.86 7.49
N GLU A 83 4.97 3.87 7.48
CA GLU A 83 4.17 4.30 8.63
C GLU A 83 4.25 3.31 9.81
N ALA A 84 4.18 2.00 9.55
CA ALA A 84 4.28 1.02 10.63
C ALA A 84 5.68 0.94 11.25
N SER A 85 6.75 1.06 10.42
CA SER A 85 8.12 1.07 10.92
C SER A 85 8.41 2.30 11.77
N ALA A 86 7.87 3.47 11.42
CA ALA A 86 8.04 4.72 12.17
C ALA A 86 7.54 4.61 13.61
N ILE A 87 6.49 3.83 13.84
CA ILE A 87 5.89 3.63 15.18
C ILE A 87 6.30 2.30 15.83
N GLY A 88 7.14 1.50 15.18
CA GLY A 88 7.63 0.21 15.70
C GLY A 88 6.57 -0.88 15.79
N LEU A 89 5.50 -0.80 14.98
CA LEU A 89 4.46 -1.81 14.90
C LEU A 89 4.72 -2.83 13.78
N PRO A 90 4.24 -4.07 13.93
CA PRO A 90 4.42 -5.10 12.92
C PRO A 90 3.62 -4.80 11.66
N TYR A 91 4.17 -5.25 10.51
CA TYR A 91 3.53 -5.07 9.21
C TYR A 91 3.80 -6.21 8.23
N VAL A 92 2.90 -6.39 7.26
CA VAL A 92 3.07 -7.27 6.10
C VAL A 92 2.80 -6.45 4.84
N ASN A 93 3.85 -6.21 4.03
CA ASN A 93 3.79 -5.30 2.88
C ASN A 93 4.14 -5.94 1.53
N LYS A 94 4.53 -7.22 1.48
CA LYS A 94 4.91 -7.90 0.22
C LYS A 94 4.00 -9.06 -0.10
N ARG A 95 3.90 -10.03 0.78
CA ARG A 95 3.07 -11.21 0.57
C ARG A 95 2.55 -11.74 1.88
N TRP A 96 1.24 -11.90 1.99
CA TRP A 96 0.65 -12.65 3.08
C TRP A 96 0.92 -14.14 2.91
N LEU A 97 1.56 -14.75 3.87
CA LEU A 97 1.76 -16.20 3.89
C LEU A 97 0.51 -16.86 4.48
N GLY A 98 -0.07 -17.82 3.75
CA GLY A 98 -1.19 -18.59 4.31
C GLY A 98 -0.77 -19.25 5.63
N GLY A 99 -1.59 -19.09 6.68
CA GLY A 99 -1.28 -19.58 8.02
C GLY A 99 -0.55 -18.58 8.91
N THR A 100 -0.37 -17.32 8.47
CA THR A 100 0.33 -16.30 9.28
C THR A 100 -0.30 -16.13 10.67
N LEU A 101 -1.62 -16.17 10.78
CA LEU A 101 -2.32 -16.13 12.07
C LEU A 101 -2.73 -17.52 12.54
N THR A 102 -3.24 -18.36 11.65
CA THR A 102 -3.79 -19.69 12.00
C THR A 102 -2.73 -20.75 12.25
N ASN A 103 -1.52 -20.61 11.71
CA ASN A 103 -0.39 -21.50 11.93
C ASN A 103 0.88 -20.76 12.36
N TRP A 104 0.71 -19.92 13.38
CA TRP A 104 1.78 -19.06 13.92
C TRP A 104 3.04 -19.84 14.32
N LYS A 105 2.90 -21.10 14.77
CA LYS A 105 4.04 -21.96 15.13
C LYS A 105 5.02 -22.13 13.96
N THR A 106 4.51 -22.38 12.76
CA THR A 106 5.33 -22.57 11.54
C THR A 106 5.94 -21.23 11.10
N ILE A 107 5.18 -20.13 11.14
CA ILE A 107 5.67 -18.79 10.80
C ILE A 107 6.81 -18.38 11.75
N ARG A 108 6.67 -18.67 13.05
CA ARG A 108 7.73 -18.44 14.04
C ARG A 108 9.01 -19.22 13.72
N GLY A 109 8.89 -20.41 13.13
CA GLY A 109 10.04 -21.16 12.61
C GLY A 109 10.77 -20.41 11.48
N SER A 110 10.01 -19.84 10.55
CA SER A 110 10.57 -19.01 9.47
C SER A 110 11.21 -17.71 9.98
N ILE A 111 10.62 -17.09 11.00
CA ILE A 111 11.20 -15.91 11.67
C ILE A 111 12.55 -16.27 12.34
N ARG A 112 12.62 -17.39 13.06
CA ARG A 112 13.88 -17.85 13.66
C ARG A 112 14.94 -18.09 12.59
N ARG A 113 14.57 -18.75 11.49
CA ARG A 113 15.49 -18.98 10.38
C ARG A 113 16.02 -17.67 9.79
N LEU A 114 15.18 -16.64 9.67
CA LEU A 114 15.61 -15.31 9.25
C LEU A 114 16.63 -14.72 10.23
N GLN A 115 16.37 -14.80 11.54
CA GLN A 115 17.26 -14.31 12.59
C GLN A 115 18.61 -15.06 12.60
N ASP A 116 18.59 -16.39 12.41
CA ASP A 116 19.80 -17.19 12.29
C ASP A 116 20.67 -16.77 11.10
N ILE A 117 20.04 -16.45 9.96
CA ILE A 117 20.75 -15.94 8.78
C ILE A 117 21.28 -14.52 9.04
N GLU A 118 20.52 -13.64 9.67
CA GLU A 118 20.99 -12.29 10.08
C GLU A 118 22.23 -12.39 10.98
N GLU A 119 22.23 -13.33 11.92
CA GLU A 119 23.38 -13.59 12.79
C GLU A 119 24.59 -14.14 12.03
N MET A 120 24.36 -15.03 11.05
CA MET A 120 25.45 -15.55 10.19
C MET A 120 26.07 -14.44 9.34
N ILE A 121 25.27 -13.53 8.83
CA ILE A 121 25.76 -12.38 8.05
C ILE A 121 26.54 -11.42 8.95
N SER A 122 25.99 -11.02 10.10
CA SER A 122 26.62 -10.06 11.02
C SER A 122 27.91 -10.59 11.66
N SER A 123 28.02 -11.89 11.89
CA SER A 123 29.23 -12.55 12.42
C SER A 123 30.31 -12.84 11.37
N GLY A 124 30.07 -12.50 10.08
CA GLY A 124 31.01 -12.80 8.99
C GLY A 124 31.16 -14.31 8.67
N ARG A 125 30.31 -15.17 9.24
CA ARG A 125 30.35 -16.62 8.97
C ARG A 125 30.04 -16.94 7.52
N ILE A 126 29.27 -16.10 6.84
CA ILE A 126 28.89 -16.30 5.44
C ILE A 126 30.09 -16.19 4.49
N GLU A 127 31.13 -15.41 4.85
CA GLU A 127 32.34 -15.26 4.05
C GLU A 127 33.25 -16.50 4.08
N LYS A 128 33.07 -17.36 5.08
CA LYS A 128 33.81 -18.64 5.24
C LYS A 128 33.17 -19.78 4.46
N LEU A 129 31.97 -19.59 3.91
CA LEU A 129 31.26 -20.59 3.14
C LEU A 129 31.70 -20.64 1.67
N ILE A 130 31.42 -21.75 1.03
CA ILE A 130 31.61 -21.89 -0.42
C ILE A 130 30.73 -20.87 -1.13
N LYS A 131 31.25 -20.20 -2.16
CA LYS A 131 30.57 -19.11 -2.90
C LYS A 131 29.13 -19.48 -3.35
N LYS A 132 28.90 -20.73 -3.72
CA LYS A 132 27.57 -21.23 -4.10
C LYS A 132 26.60 -21.21 -2.92
N GLU A 133 27.01 -21.70 -1.77
CA GLU A 133 26.20 -21.73 -0.53
C GLU A 133 25.90 -20.32 -0.03
N ALA A 134 26.90 -19.42 -0.06
CA ALA A 134 26.69 -18.03 0.33
C ALA A 134 25.62 -17.33 -0.54
N VAL A 135 25.61 -17.58 -1.84
CA VAL A 135 24.58 -17.07 -2.77
C VAL A 135 23.19 -17.67 -2.49
N GLU A 136 23.11 -18.95 -2.15
CA GLU A 136 21.83 -19.59 -1.81
C GLU A 136 21.26 -19.02 -0.50
N ILE A 137 22.09 -18.86 0.53
CA ILE A 137 21.69 -18.24 1.80
C ILE A 137 21.25 -16.78 1.59
N GLN A 138 21.96 -16.02 0.76
CA GLN A 138 21.58 -14.63 0.45
C GLN A 138 20.22 -14.55 -0.27
N LYS A 139 19.92 -15.50 -1.15
CA LYS A 139 18.59 -15.59 -1.80
C LYS A 139 17.50 -15.99 -0.80
N GLU A 140 17.79 -16.93 0.09
CA GLU A 140 16.88 -17.32 1.17
C GLU A 140 16.60 -16.14 2.10
N TYR A 141 17.63 -15.41 2.51
CA TYR A 141 17.52 -14.19 3.31
C TYR A 141 16.58 -13.17 2.67
N THR A 142 16.83 -12.81 1.41
CA THR A 142 16.01 -11.82 0.68
C THR A 142 14.54 -12.27 0.59
N LYS A 143 14.29 -13.55 0.40
CA LYS A 143 12.93 -14.11 0.34
C LYS A 143 12.23 -14.08 1.70
N LEU A 144 12.93 -14.46 2.77
CA LEU A 144 12.39 -14.46 4.13
C LEU A 144 12.16 -13.02 4.62
N GLU A 145 13.12 -12.12 4.42
CA GLU A 145 13.01 -10.71 4.78
C GLU A 145 11.79 -10.07 4.10
N ALA A 146 11.58 -10.34 2.81
CA ALA A 146 10.42 -9.83 2.09
C ALA A 146 9.08 -10.37 2.61
N SER A 147 9.06 -11.59 3.19
CA SER A 147 7.82 -12.24 3.61
C SER A 147 7.50 -12.05 5.10
N VAL A 148 8.51 -12.15 5.97
CA VAL A 148 8.32 -12.14 7.43
C VAL A 148 9.13 -11.07 8.15
N GLY A 149 9.94 -10.27 7.44
CA GLY A 149 10.78 -9.25 8.04
C GLY A 149 10.00 -8.23 8.87
N GLY A 150 8.83 -7.80 8.40
CA GLY A 150 8.00 -6.83 9.12
C GLY A 150 7.29 -7.39 10.38
N ILE A 151 7.30 -8.71 10.57
CA ILE A 151 6.70 -9.37 11.76
C ILE A 151 7.74 -10.04 12.66
N LYS A 152 9.02 -9.82 12.41
CA LYS A 152 10.12 -10.49 13.15
C LYS A 152 10.12 -10.20 14.65
N ASP A 153 9.70 -8.98 15.04
CA ASP A 153 9.66 -8.53 16.43
C ASP A 153 8.32 -8.83 17.13
N MET A 154 7.43 -9.54 16.45
CA MET A 154 6.14 -9.94 16.97
C MET A 154 6.27 -11.19 17.80
N LYS A 155 6.10 -11.08 19.14
CA LYS A 155 6.27 -12.21 20.09
C LYS A 155 5.09 -13.18 20.08
N GLY A 156 3.92 -12.75 19.60
CA GLY A 156 2.66 -13.48 19.60
C GLY A 156 1.73 -13.03 18.47
N LEU A 157 0.49 -13.46 18.52
CA LEU A 157 -0.55 -12.97 17.63
C LEU A 157 -0.84 -11.49 17.89
N PRO A 158 -1.25 -10.71 16.86
CA PRO A 158 -1.67 -9.33 17.05
C PRO A 158 -3.05 -9.28 17.70
N ASP A 159 -3.35 -8.18 18.37
CA ASP A 159 -4.64 -7.94 19.04
C ASP A 159 -5.68 -7.30 18.09
N ALA A 160 -5.23 -6.71 17.00
CA ALA A 160 -6.06 -6.24 15.89
C ALA A 160 -5.24 -6.23 14.60
N ILE A 161 -5.92 -6.25 13.46
CA ILE A 161 -5.30 -6.04 12.15
C ILE A 161 -5.90 -4.82 11.46
N PHE A 162 -5.05 -4.02 10.82
CA PHE A 162 -5.46 -2.97 9.89
C PHE A 162 -5.12 -3.39 8.47
N VAL A 163 -6.14 -3.49 7.61
CA VAL A 163 -6.03 -4.07 6.27
C VAL A 163 -6.35 -3.01 5.21
N ILE A 164 -5.54 -2.96 4.16
CA ILE A 164 -5.79 -2.12 2.98
C ILE A 164 -6.16 -3.03 1.83
N ASP A 165 -7.34 -2.81 1.24
CA ASP A 165 -7.94 -3.64 0.19
C ASP A 165 -8.32 -5.06 0.66
N VAL A 166 -9.54 -5.19 1.16
CA VAL A 166 -10.10 -6.46 1.67
C VAL A 166 -10.18 -7.55 0.61
N LYS A 167 -10.43 -7.16 -0.64
CA LYS A 167 -10.54 -8.11 -1.75
C LYS A 167 -9.20 -8.74 -2.07
N TYR A 168 -8.13 -7.95 -2.03
CA TYR A 168 -6.76 -8.41 -2.26
C TYR A 168 -6.25 -9.24 -1.07
N GLU A 169 -6.52 -8.80 0.15
CA GLU A 169 -6.05 -9.42 1.40
C GLU A 169 -7.08 -10.39 2.00
N LYS A 170 -7.95 -10.99 1.19
CA LYS A 170 -9.03 -11.88 1.62
C LYS A 170 -8.55 -12.99 2.58
N ILE A 171 -7.36 -13.53 2.35
CA ILE A 171 -6.80 -14.61 3.18
C ILE A 171 -6.50 -14.09 4.59
N ALA A 172 -5.92 -12.89 4.71
CA ALA A 172 -5.61 -12.27 6.00
C ALA A 172 -6.89 -12.02 6.81
N VAL A 173 -7.93 -11.49 6.17
CA VAL A 173 -9.24 -11.25 6.79
C VAL A 173 -9.89 -12.55 7.27
N LEU A 174 -9.88 -13.60 6.45
CA LEU A 174 -10.44 -14.90 6.82
C LEU A 174 -9.68 -15.56 7.99
N GLU A 175 -8.36 -15.44 8.02
CA GLU A 175 -7.56 -15.95 9.13
C GLU A 175 -7.80 -15.17 10.42
N ALA A 176 -7.88 -13.83 10.35
CA ALA A 176 -8.19 -12.99 11.50
C ALA A 176 -9.57 -13.32 12.09
N LYS A 177 -10.58 -13.42 11.23
CA LYS A 177 -11.93 -13.84 11.63
C LYS A 177 -11.94 -15.20 12.31
N LYS A 178 -11.19 -16.19 11.76
CA LYS A 178 -11.06 -17.53 12.36
C LYS A 178 -10.41 -17.50 13.73
N MET A 179 -9.49 -16.57 13.96
CA MET A 179 -8.77 -16.40 15.23
C MET A 179 -9.50 -15.47 16.21
N GLY A 180 -10.62 -14.84 15.82
CA GLY A 180 -11.34 -13.87 16.64
C GLY A 180 -10.58 -12.54 16.82
N ILE A 181 -9.68 -12.20 15.88
CA ILE A 181 -8.91 -10.96 15.92
C ILE A 181 -9.72 -9.89 15.19
N PRO A 182 -9.99 -8.74 15.82
CA PRO A 182 -10.75 -7.67 15.19
C PRO A 182 -10.04 -7.09 13.96
N VAL A 183 -10.83 -6.87 12.90
CA VAL A 183 -10.39 -6.39 11.60
C VAL A 183 -10.86 -4.96 11.39
N ILE A 184 -9.93 -4.06 11.18
CA ILE A 184 -10.16 -2.68 10.76
C ILE A 184 -9.69 -2.59 9.31
N ALA A 185 -10.51 -2.13 8.38
CA ALA A 185 -10.11 -2.17 6.98
C ALA A 185 -10.53 -0.94 6.19
N LEU A 186 -9.63 -0.51 5.28
CA LEU A 186 -9.96 0.39 4.18
C LEU A 186 -10.66 -0.43 3.09
N VAL A 187 -11.91 -0.08 2.80
CA VAL A 187 -12.81 -0.85 1.92
C VAL A 187 -13.28 0.03 0.78
N ASP A 188 -12.98 -0.38 -0.45
CA ASP A 188 -13.47 0.27 -1.65
C ASP A 188 -14.80 -0.36 -2.11
N THR A 189 -15.46 0.27 -3.05
CA THR A 189 -16.79 -0.09 -3.58
C THR A 189 -16.88 -1.48 -4.23
N ASN A 190 -15.75 -2.10 -4.59
CA ASN A 190 -15.67 -3.44 -5.20
C ASN A 190 -15.46 -4.58 -4.19
N SER A 191 -15.33 -4.25 -2.91
CA SER A 191 -14.99 -5.18 -1.84
C SER A 191 -16.22 -5.58 -1.01
N ASP A 192 -16.13 -6.69 -0.28
CA ASP A 192 -17.18 -7.17 0.62
C ASP A 192 -16.90 -6.67 2.04
N PRO A 193 -17.78 -5.87 2.66
CA PRO A 193 -17.60 -5.39 4.02
C PRO A 193 -17.91 -6.45 5.09
N ASP A 194 -18.46 -7.61 4.72
CA ASP A 194 -18.85 -8.64 5.69
C ASP A 194 -17.65 -9.27 6.40
N GLY A 195 -17.73 -9.29 7.71
CA GLY A 195 -16.67 -9.87 8.55
C GLY A 195 -15.54 -8.92 8.88
N ILE A 196 -15.77 -7.62 8.67
CA ILE A 196 -14.90 -6.52 9.09
C ILE A 196 -15.59 -5.85 10.27
N ASP A 197 -14.88 -5.70 11.38
CA ASP A 197 -15.42 -5.10 12.58
C ASP A 197 -15.55 -3.58 12.44
N MET A 198 -14.61 -2.96 11.73
CA MET A 198 -14.61 -1.53 11.46
C MET A 198 -14.28 -1.26 9.99
N VAL A 199 -15.30 -0.91 9.22
CA VAL A 199 -15.18 -0.55 7.81
C VAL A 199 -14.86 0.93 7.69
N ILE A 200 -13.79 1.27 6.99
CA ILE A 200 -13.46 2.63 6.58
C ILE A 200 -13.70 2.70 5.06
N PRO A 201 -14.83 3.25 4.61
CA PRO A 201 -15.10 3.34 3.17
C PRO A 201 -14.14 4.36 2.52
N GLY A 202 -13.45 3.96 1.46
CA GLY A 202 -12.51 4.84 0.79
C GLY A 202 -11.72 4.16 -0.33
N ASN A 203 -11.04 4.99 -1.11
CA ASN A 203 -10.23 4.57 -2.24
C ASN A 203 -8.97 3.82 -1.81
N ASP A 204 -8.81 2.59 -2.25
CA ASP A 204 -7.67 1.71 -1.98
C ASP A 204 -6.64 1.63 -3.12
N ASP A 205 -6.84 2.39 -4.22
CA ASP A 205 -5.92 2.46 -5.37
C ASP A 205 -5.01 3.69 -5.31
N ALA A 206 -5.54 4.83 -4.91
CA ALA A 206 -4.81 6.08 -4.90
C ALA A 206 -3.81 6.14 -3.75
N ILE A 207 -2.51 6.26 -4.06
CA ILE A 207 -1.43 6.33 -3.07
C ILE A 207 -1.67 7.44 -2.03
N ARG A 208 -2.23 8.59 -2.44
CA ARG A 208 -2.53 9.71 -1.53
C ARG A 208 -3.64 9.38 -0.54
N SER A 209 -4.69 8.66 -0.99
CA SER A 209 -5.78 8.18 -0.15
C SER A 209 -5.26 7.19 0.89
N ILE A 210 -4.55 6.16 0.43
CA ILE A 210 -3.93 5.14 1.27
C ILE A 210 -3.01 5.78 2.31
N ARG A 211 -2.14 6.71 1.88
CA ARG A 211 -1.19 7.38 2.78
C ARG A 211 -1.89 8.20 3.86
N LEU A 212 -2.91 8.96 3.49
CA LEU A 212 -3.67 9.77 4.45
C LEU A 212 -4.30 8.89 5.53
N ILE A 213 -5.04 7.86 5.12
CA ILE A 213 -5.76 6.97 6.05
C ILE A 213 -4.78 6.16 6.90
N THR A 214 -3.76 5.56 6.28
CA THR A 214 -2.74 4.78 7.01
C THR A 214 -2.01 5.64 8.04
N LYS A 215 -1.67 6.89 7.69
CA LYS A 215 -1.03 7.83 8.59
C LYS A 215 -1.92 8.17 9.78
N ILE A 216 -3.20 8.44 9.57
CA ILE A 216 -4.14 8.75 10.67
C ILE A 216 -4.25 7.57 11.64
N ILE A 217 -4.34 6.34 11.12
CA ILE A 217 -4.37 5.13 11.95
C ILE A 217 -3.03 4.94 12.69
N ALA A 218 -1.89 5.15 12.02
CA ALA A 218 -0.56 5.07 12.61
C ALA A 218 -0.37 6.12 13.73
N ASP A 219 -0.75 7.38 13.48
CA ASP A 219 -0.69 8.45 14.49
C ASP A 219 -1.58 8.14 15.71
N SER A 220 -2.73 7.48 15.50
CA SER A 220 -3.60 7.04 16.59
C SER A 220 -2.97 5.88 17.38
N CYS A 221 -2.32 4.94 16.70
CA CYS A 221 -1.52 3.91 17.39
C CYS A 221 -0.40 4.54 18.21
N ALA A 222 0.32 5.53 17.67
CA ALA A 222 1.40 6.22 18.37
C ALA A 222 0.91 6.89 19.65
N ARG A 223 -0.21 7.65 19.60
CA ARG A 223 -0.82 8.26 20.77
C ARG A 223 -1.23 7.23 21.82
N GLY A 224 -1.81 6.10 21.39
CA GLY A 224 -2.14 5.00 22.31
C GLY A 224 -0.91 4.40 22.97
N LEU A 225 0.17 4.19 22.22
CA LEU A 225 1.42 3.65 22.75
C LEU A 225 2.13 4.64 23.71
N GLU A 226 2.06 5.93 23.48
CA GLU A 226 2.59 6.97 24.38
C GLU A 226 1.83 7.00 25.70
N SER A 227 0.53 6.77 25.70
CA SER A 227 -0.28 6.68 26.91
C SER A 227 -0.07 5.37 27.68
N SER A 228 0.43 4.29 27.02
CA SER A 228 0.81 3.07 27.71
C SER A 228 2.17 3.25 28.38
N LYS A 229 2.24 3.01 29.70
CA LYS A 229 3.47 3.17 30.49
C LYS A 229 4.62 2.34 29.90
N GLY A 230 5.56 2.98 29.22
CA GLY A 230 6.82 2.38 28.79
C GLY A 230 7.21 2.54 27.30
N PHE A 231 6.50 3.31 26.51
CA PHE A 231 6.87 3.56 25.11
C PHE A 231 7.76 4.81 24.99
N SER A 232 8.98 4.61 24.49
CA SER A 232 9.82 5.67 23.96
C SER A 232 9.87 5.52 22.45
N PRO A 233 9.35 6.45 21.65
CA PRO A 233 9.47 6.39 20.21
C PRO A 233 10.94 6.49 19.81
N LYS A 234 11.42 5.58 18.95
CA LYS A 234 12.66 5.79 18.23
C LYS A 234 12.40 6.89 17.20
N VAL A 235 12.66 8.11 17.58
CA VAL A 235 12.71 9.24 16.65
C VAL A 235 14.06 9.14 15.93
N ASP A 236 14.08 8.52 14.78
CA ASP A 236 15.13 8.76 13.81
C ASP A 236 14.92 10.19 13.29
N SER A 237 15.74 11.08 13.83
CA SER A 237 15.77 12.50 13.52
C SER A 237 16.39 12.73 12.15
N GLU A 238 15.66 12.42 11.06
CA GLU A 238 15.92 12.97 9.73
C GLU A 238 14.61 13.05 8.94
N SER A 239 13.76 13.99 9.35
CA SER A 239 12.71 14.51 8.46
C SER A 239 13.18 15.88 7.95
N PRO A 240 13.22 16.13 6.64
CA PRO A 240 13.54 17.44 6.13
C PRO A 240 12.45 18.42 6.56
N VAL A 241 12.82 19.38 7.37
CA VAL A 241 12.02 20.53 7.77
C VAL A 241 11.56 21.24 6.50
N ILE A 242 10.26 21.20 6.25
CA ILE A 242 9.62 22.07 5.24
C ILE A 242 9.73 23.50 5.80
N GLN A 243 10.73 24.24 5.32
CA GLN A 243 10.82 25.66 5.59
C GLN A 243 9.64 26.36 4.93
N THR A 244 8.79 26.90 5.76
CA THR A 244 7.70 27.81 5.39
C THR A 244 8.34 29.06 4.78
N ILE A 245 8.21 29.22 3.47
CA ILE A 245 8.61 30.45 2.78
C ILE A 245 7.63 31.56 3.23
N LYS A 246 8.09 32.41 4.14
CA LYS A 246 7.44 33.70 4.43
C LYS A 246 7.52 34.56 3.16
N LYS A 247 6.35 34.93 2.64
CA LYS A 247 6.22 35.99 1.63
C LYS A 247 6.67 37.32 2.26
N GLU A 248 7.79 37.85 1.80
CA GLU A 248 8.12 39.27 1.94
C GLU A 248 7.58 40.04 0.75
N GLN A 249 6.97 41.15 1.04
CA GLN A 249 6.33 42.07 0.08
C GLN A 249 7.39 42.90 -0.67
N PRO A 250 7.08 43.43 -1.86
CA PRO A 250 8.05 44.10 -2.70
C PRO A 250 8.28 45.56 -2.29
N VAL A 251 9.53 45.98 -2.21
CA VAL A 251 9.93 47.37 -2.16
C VAL A 251 10.42 47.80 -3.54
N ALA A 252 9.82 48.89 -4.03
CA ALA A 252 10.13 49.54 -5.29
C ALA A 252 11.40 50.42 -5.21
N ALA A 253 12.12 50.54 -6.31
CA ALA A 253 12.67 51.73 -6.97
C ALA A 253 13.89 51.43 -7.83
N LYS A 254 13.75 51.53 -9.08
CA LYS A 254 14.17 52.47 -10.17
C LYS A 254 15.71 52.71 -10.39
N PRO A 255 16.11 53.20 -11.57
CA PRO A 255 16.83 52.47 -12.61
C PRO A 255 18.18 53.18 -13.02
N ALA A 256 19.02 52.50 -13.79
CA ALA A 256 20.00 53.08 -14.72
C ALA A 256 20.58 51.93 -15.56
N VAL A 257 20.37 51.89 -16.85
CA VAL A 257 20.90 52.54 -18.02
C VAL A 257 22.23 51.94 -18.51
N GLU A 258 22.16 51.52 -19.81
CA GLU A 258 23.19 51.41 -20.85
C GLU A 258 24.22 50.26 -20.72
N GLU A 259 24.68 49.59 -21.76
CA GLU A 259 24.62 49.69 -23.23
C GLU A 259 25.02 48.36 -23.83
N ALA A 260 24.37 47.94 -24.87
CA ALA A 260 24.83 47.69 -26.23
C ALA A 260 25.96 46.64 -26.37
N VAL A 261 25.93 45.71 -27.28
CA VAL A 261 25.90 45.69 -28.73
C VAL A 261 25.89 44.23 -29.23
N ALA A 262 24.96 43.92 -30.14
CA ALA A 262 25.05 43.22 -31.40
C ALA A 262 25.89 41.91 -31.47
N ALA A 263 25.48 40.86 -32.09
CA ALA A 263 25.00 40.65 -33.44
C ALA A 263 24.46 39.24 -33.65
N GLU A 264 23.36 39.11 -34.30
CA GLU A 264 22.97 38.05 -35.23
C GLU A 264 23.91 38.11 -36.46
N PRO A 265 23.88 37.22 -37.44
CA PRO A 265 22.73 36.44 -37.91
C PRO A 265 23.03 35.02 -38.48
N ALA A 266 21.97 34.24 -38.70
CA ALA A 266 21.50 33.55 -39.91
C ALA A 266 22.45 32.53 -40.58
N VAL A 267 22.05 31.49 -41.21
CA VAL A 267 21.08 31.23 -42.27
C VAL A 267 20.94 29.72 -42.43
N GLU A 268 19.74 29.22 -42.67
CA GLU A 268 19.23 28.39 -43.77
C GLU A 268 19.97 27.07 -44.05
N GLU A 269 19.41 26.04 -44.50
CA GLU A 269 18.21 25.72 -45.30
C GLU A 269 18.03 24.21 -45.40
N THR A 270 16.78 23.76 -45.37
CA THR A 270 16.10 22.89 -46.32
C THR A 270 16.72 21.50 -46.66
N VAL A 271 16.02 20.47 -46.93
CA VAL A 271 14.85 20.15 -47.73
C VAL A 271 14.52 18.66 -47.54
N ALA A 272 13.26 18.37 -47.31
CA ALA A 272 12.39 17.40 -47.97
C ALA A 272 12.92 16.01 -48.41
N ALA A 273 12.27 14.96 -48.13
CA ALA A 273 11.15 14.39 -48.93
C ALA A 273 10.75 13.00 -48.40
N GLU A 274 9.48 12.81 -48.31
CA GLU A 274 8.75 11.52 -48.43
C GLU A 274 8.96 10.91 -49.82
N PRO A 275 8.27 9.82 -50.16
CA PRO A 275 7.77 8.61 -49.48
C PRO A 275 8.11 7.33 -50.28
N VAL A 276 7.45 6.21 -50.00
CA VAL A 276 6.96 5.12 -50.91
C VAL A 276 7.01 3.79 -50.16
N ALA A 277 5.94 3.27 -49.83
CA ALA A 277 4.92 2.38 -50.40
C ALA A 277 5.09 0.90 -49.99
N ALA A 278 4.06 0.44 -49.34
CA ALA A 278 3.22 -0.71 -49.63
C ALA A 278 3.86 -2.05 -50.09
N ALA A 279 3.54 -3.10 -49.31
CA ALA A 279 3.06 -4.37 -49.87
C ALA A 279 2.51 -5.28 -48.74
N GLU A 280 1.22 -5.44 -48.65
CA GLU A 280 0.53 -6.71 -48.42
C GLU A 280 0.37 -7.40 -49.79
N PRO A 281 -0.15 -8.63 -49.92
CA PRO A 281 -0.39 -9.72 -48.96
C PRO A 281 0.06 -11.09 -49.54
N SER A 282 -0.01 -12.18 -48.78
CA SER A 282 -0.32 -13.48 -49.34
C SER A 282 -1.02 -14.40 -48.35
N VAL A 283 -2.26 -14.63 -48.70
CA VAL A 283 -3.15 -15.73 -48.32
C VAL A 283 -2.53 -17.06 -48.79
N ASN A 284 -2.64 -18.09 -47.97
CA ASN A 284 -2.82 -19.46 -48.45
C ASN A 284 -3.76 -20.23 -47.49
N GLU A 285 -4.94 -20.45 -48.04
CA GLU A 285 -5.86 -21.54 -47.71
C GLU A 285 -5.22 -22.88 -48.14
N ASN A 286 -5.63 -23.90 -47.47
CA ASN A 286 -5.94 -25.29 -47.83
C ASN A 286 -5.66 -26.18 -46.62
N ASP A 287 -6.41 -27.20 -46.27
CA ASP A 287 -7.66 -27.78 -46.73
C ASP A 287 -8.22 -28.63 -45.56
N ALA A 288 -9.51 -28.72 -45.59
CA ALA A 288 -10.37 -29.67 -44.94
C ALA A 288 -9.92 -31.14 -45.00
N GLU A 289 -10.30 -31.91 -44.05
CA GLU A 289 -10.97 -33.21 -44.12
C GLU A 289 -11.27 -33.69 -42.68
N GLU A 290 -12.52 -33.63 -42.26
CA GLU A 290 -13.49 -34.70 -42.10
C GLU A 290 -12.90 -36.06 -41.70
N LYS A 291 -13.31 -36.55 -40.53
CA LYS A 291 -14.07 -37.81 -40.41
C LYS A 291 -14.60 -38.04 -38.96
N ASP A 292 -15.92 -38.05 -38.90
CA ASP A 292 -16.73 -38.85 -38.01
C ASP A 292 -16.20 -40.28 -37.80
N ILE A 293 -16.44 -40.83 -36.63
CA ILE A 293 -16.98 -42.18 -36.39
C ILE A 293 -17.28 -42.35 -34.89
N LYS A 294 -18.60 -42.32 -34.60
CA LYS A 294 -19.44 -43.24 -33.84
C LYS A 294 -18.88 -43.97 -32.60
N LYS A 295 -19.60 -43.72 -31.46
CA LYS A 295 -20.50 -44.72 -30.76
C LYS A 295 -19.84 -46.09 -30.45
N ASP A 296 -19.81 -46.47 -29.22
CA ASP A 296 -20.74 -47.33 -28.50
C ASP A 296 -20.16 -47.82 -27.14
N GLU A 297 -21.07 -47.81 -26.18
CA GLU A 297 -21.33 -48.79 -25.13
C GLU A 297 -20.18 -49.50 -24.40
N LYS A 298 -19.99 -49.25 -23.15
CA LYS A 298 -20.46 -50.07 -22.03
C LYS A 298 -20.28 -49.30 -20.70
#